data_1be93b8f11a37475a22fa2cbb878e126
#
_entry.id   1be93b8f11a37475a22fa2cbb878e126
#
_cell.length_a   1.000
_cell.length_b   1.000
_cell.length_c   1.000
_cell.angle_alpha   90.00
_cell.angle_beta   90.00
_cell.angle_gamma   90.00
#
_symmetry.space_group_name_H-M   'P 1'
#
loop_
_entity.id
_entity.type
_entity.pdbx_description
1 polymer ?
#
loop_
_entity_poly.entity_id
_entity_poly.type
_entity_poly.pdbx_seq_one_letter_code
_entity_poly.pdbx_strand_id
1 'polypeptide(L)'
;MSCGISVGSLVLAGNFLNLLVIDIGILCGYIAIRIVKNIKLANIWMLLFLLNPWTYFWIAYYYTHTISFGMIMVLLLLFVLIHKEKDNWKGILYSAFLGIVIYIGIKIRITNLILCIAVGITLFIFWKQYKFKVRHMCLILGMVAGIAVSVFGYQYKFQNMIPKQNTQEFPATHWLMMSSHGVGRYDSGDVWFTSQLSTQKQKKEKTIEKTIHNYKELGIKGTLQLSGVKLREVWLTGDDDFTKMSYVSTDYGTANEFLNGKHNGWILMYSYLMRMAVWCFALVAVIGMLRKRNPWNYVVMLTLLGGMIFHVFWEANPKYSICFMGVMMFMMVTGIENLCEEEKKEQKQKISIGNVMLCLVGIGLIVCLQPMHNYLKQNPEALDQSYAASQFAQSQMLNLSLKKNEAIKQSFLTKIRFQNVTFNLLNNENDFTVCLLDETGKVMESARQDQLSYAQNQYEWKLNKVKNSGTYAIEIVNQKKDQKYKLPVYWTGNYDAYPNGCMYRSNKKIGKADLVFRVYQ
;
A
#
# COMPACT_ATOMS: atom_id res chain seq x y z
N MET A 1 24.91 -9.72 -11.07
CA MET A 1 25.25 -9.54 -9.63
C MET A 1 26.75 -9.78 -9.48
N SER A 2 27.55 -8.76 -9.67
CA SER A 2 29.00 -8.90 -9.74
C SER A 2 29.75 -8.49 -8.46
N CYS A 3 29.06 -8.29 -7.35
CA CYS A 3 29.69 -7.78 -6.12
C CYS A 3 29.67 -8.73 -4.92
N GLY A 4 29.31 -10.00 -5.08
CA GLY A 4 29.34 -10.97 -3.96
C GLY A 4 28.42 -10.67 -2.76
N ILE A 5 27.51 -9.67 -2.88
CA ILE A 5 26.59 -9.28 -1.81
C ILE A 5 25.44 -10.29 -1.77
N SER A 6 25.17 -10.85 -0.59
CA SER A 6 24.06 -11.77 -0.41
C SER A 6 22.70 -11.05 -0.56
N VAL A 7 21.65 -11.78 -0.98
CA VAL A 7 20.29 -11.24 -1.09
C VAL A 7 19.82 -10.68 0.26
N GLY A 8 20.13 -11.36 1.36
CA GLY A 8 19.80 -10.89 2.72
C GLY A 8 20.44 -9.55 3.07
N SER A 9 21.69 -9.33 2.67
CA SER A 9 22.39 -8.05 2.87
C SER A 9 21.76 -6.91 2.07
N LEU A 10 21.26 -7.20 0.85
CA LEU A 10 20.56 -6.20 0.03
C LEU A 10 19.21 -5.82 0.63
N VAL A 11 18.45 -6.79 1.14
CA VAL A 11 17.17 -6.54 1.83
C VAL A 11 17.39 -5.69 3.08
N LEU A 12 18.39 -6.04 3.90
CA LEU A 12 18.72 -5.28 5.09
C LEU A 12 19.15 -3.84 4.77
N ALA A 13 19.99 -3.65 3.74
CA ALA A 13 20.38 -2.33 3.28
C ALA A 13 19.19 -1.52 2.76
N GLY A 14 18.26 -2.16 2.04
CA GLY A 14 17.01 -1.53 1.59
C GLY A 14 16.13 -1.09 2.75
N ASN A 15 15.94 -1.94 3.75
CA ASN A 15 15.15 -1.61 4.94
C ASN A 15 15.80 -0.48 5.76
N PHE A 16 17.12 -0.47 5.89
CA PHE A 16 17.85 0.62 6.55
C PHE A 16 17.67 1.95 5.79
N LEU A 17 17.81 1.92 4.46
CA LEU A 17 17.52 3.10 3.64
C LEU A 17 16.07 3.57 3.77
N ASN A 18 15.14 2.64 3.86
CA ASN A 18 13.71 2.93 4.06
C ASN A 18 13.47 3.63 5.39
N LEU A 19 14.07 3.14 6.47
CA LEU A 19 14.04 3.77 7.80
C LEU A 19 14.56 5.22 7.72
N LEU A 20 15.74 5.43 7.14
CA LEU A 20 16.32 6.77 6.99
C LEU A 20 15.41 7.72 6.22
N VAL A 21 14.78 7.24 5.14
CA VAL A 21 13.89 8.08 4.32
C VAL A 21 12.61 8.43 5.09
N ILE A 22 12.06 7.50 5.86
CA ILE A 22 10.89 7.76 6.73
C ILE A 22 11.26 8.81 7.79
N ASP A 23 12.38 8.65 8.49
CA ASP A 23 12.84 9.57 9.53
C ASP A 23 13.14 10.96 8.95
N ILE A 24 13.82 11.05 7.79
CA ILE A 24 14.04 12.31 7.08
C ILE A 24 12.70 12.96 6.73
N GLY A 25 11.73 12.21 6.25
CA GLY A 25 10.40 12.72 5.91
C GLY A 25 9.69 13.29 7.15
N ILE A 26 9.70 12.57 8.27
CA ILE A 26 9.10 13.01 9.54
C ILE A 26 9.80 14.29 10.02
N LEU A 27 11.13 14.34 9.99
CA LEU A 27 11.92 15.50 10.39
C LEU A 27 11.66 16.72 9.48
N CYS A 28 11.58 16.51 8.16
CA CYS A 28 11.25 17.58 7.22
C CYS A 28 9.86 18.16 7.48
N GLY A 29 8.88 17.30 7.76
CA GLY A 29 7.54 17.73 8.15
C GLY A 29 7.54 18.52 9.46
N TYR A 30 8.28 18.06 10.47
CA TYR A 30 8.47 18.77 11.73
C TYR A 30 9.04 20.18 11.51
N ILE A 31 10.12 20.30 10.74
CA ILE A 31 10.77 21.60 10.46
C ILE A 31 9.80 22.49 9.68
N ALA A 32 9.12 21.97 8.67
CA ALA A 32 8.14 22.72 7.88
C ALA A 32 7.02 23.29 8.78
N ILE A 33 6.41 22.44 9.64
CA ILE A 33 5.36 22.87 10.57
C ILE A 33 5.89 23.90 11.58
N ARG A 34 7.09 23.69 12.11
CA ARG A 34 7.73 24.65 13.02
C ARG A 34 7.89 26.03 12.39
N ILE A 35 8.24 26.10 11.10
CA ILE A 35 8.45 27.34 10.35
C ILE A 35 7.12 28.02 10.00
N VAL A 36 6.13 27.26 9.53
CA VAL A 36 4.87 27.85 9.02
C VAL A 36 3.82 28.05 10.10
N LYS A 37 3.96 27.35 11.21
CA LYS A 37 3.05 27.43 12.38
C LYS A 37 3.84 27.75 13.66
N ASN A 38 4.11 26.73 14.50
CA ASN A 38 4.87 26.90 15.75
C ASN A 38 5.44 25.58 16.26
N ILE A 39 6.30 25.68 17.30
CA ILE A 39 6.97 24.52 17.91
C ILE A 39 6.00 23.53 18.58
N LYS A 40 4.90 24.02 19.18
CA LYS A 40 3.92 23.14 19.86
C LYS A 40 3.24 22.22 18.87
N LEU A 41 2.83 22.75 17.72
CA LEU A 41 2.22 21.98 16.65
C LEU A 41 3.22 21.03 15.99
N ALA A 42 4.49 21.44 15.87
CA ALA A 42 5.55 20.55 15.41
C ALA A 42 5.76 19.36 16.38
N ASN A 43 5.72 19.60 17.71
CA ASN A 43 5.79 18.51 18.69
C ASN A 43 4.57 17.56 18.62
N ILE A 44 3.37 18.10 18.37
CA ILE A 44 2.18 17.28 18.13
C ILE A 44 2.37 16.40 16.89
N TRP A 45 2.95 16.92 15.80
CA TRP A 45 3.32 16.15 14.63
C TRP A 45 4.21 14.95 14.98
N MET A 46 5.28 15.15 15.76
CA MET A 46 6.15 14.05 16.20
C MET A 46 5.37 13.01 17.00
N LEU A 47 4.52 13.46 17.94
CA LEU A 47 3.70 12.56 18.75
C LEU A 47 2.73 11.74 17.89
N LEU A 48 2.11 12.34 16.86
CA LEU A 48 1.21 11.63 15.96
C LEU A 48 1.93 10.53 15.18
N PHE A 49 3.17 10.76 14.72
CA PHE A 49 3.95 9.72 14.07
C PHE A 49 4.44 8.64 15.06
N LEU A 50 4.77 9.02 16.29
CA LEU A 50 5.09 8.07 17.35
C LEU A 50 3.92 7.12 17.67
N LEU A 51 2.69 7.63 17.62
CA LEU A 51 1.49 6.85 17.89
C LEU A 51 0.93 6.10 16.68
N ASN A 52 1.41 6.39 15.47
CA ASN A 52 0.86 5.76 14.26
C ASN A 52 1.53 4.40 13.99
N PRO A 53 0.77 3.29 13.94
CA PRO A 53 1.31 1.96 13.67
C PRO A 53 2.07 1.88 12.34
N TRP A 54 1.61 2.60 11.32
CA TRP A 54 2.27 2.70 10.02
C TRP A 54 3.77 3.00 10.14
N THR A 55 4.16 3.91 11.02
CA THR A 55 5.55 4.36 11.20
C THR A 55 6.50 3.19 11.50
N TYR A 56 6.02 2.19 12.24
CA TYR A 56 6.83 1.04 12.65
C TYR A 56 6.78 -0.11 11.66
N PHE A 57 5.60 -0.42 11.16
CA PHE A 57 5.41 -1.61 10.34
C PHE A 57 5.94 -1.45 8.92
N TRP A 58 5.90 -0.25 8.36
CA TRP A 58 6.43 0.00 7.02
C TRP A 58 7.95 0.18 6.96
N ILE A 59 8.65 0.27 8.07
CA ILE A 59 10.13 0.31 8.10
C ILE A 59 10.72 -0.96 7.46
N ALA A 60 10.13 -2.12 7.74
CA ALA A 60 10.61 -3.41 7.25
C ALA A 60 10.40 -3.63 5.74
N TYR A 61 9.71 -2.71 5.06
CA TYR A 61 9.34 -2.86 3.64
C TYR A 61 9.87 -1.71 2.80
N TYR A 62 11.03 -1.91 2.20
CA TYR A 62 11.59 -0.98 1.24
C TYR A 62 10.71 -0.92 -0.01
N TYR A 63 9.91 0.12 -0.11
CA TYR A 63 8.96 0.27 -1.20
C TYR A 63 8.88 1.72 -1.70
N THR A 64 8.50 1.91 -2.97
CA THR A 64 8.44 3.24 -3.59
C THR A 64 7.47 4.20 -2.91
N HIS A 65 6.48 3.70 -2.17
CA HIS A 65 5.49 4.52 -1.45
C HIS A 65 6.10 5.20 -0.22
N THR A 66 6.91 4.48 0.56
CA THR A 66 7.59 5.04 1.73
C THR A 66 8.66 6.05 1.30
N ILE A 67 9.37 5.77 0.18
CA ILE A 67 10.31 6.72 -0.40
C ILE A 67 9.57 7.98 -0.86
N SER A 68 8.40 7.84 -1.51
CA SER A 68 7.59 8.98 -1.96
C SER A 68 7.06 9.82 -0.80
N PHE A 69 6.70 9.19 0.35
CA PHE A 69 6.40 9.92 1.57
C PHE A 69 7.56 10.87 1.96
N GLY A 70 8.78 10.34 2.06
CA GLY A 70 9.96 11.14 2.36
C GLY A 70 10.19 12.26 1.34
N MET A 71 10.06 11.94 0.03
CA MET A 71 10.23 12.92 -1.05
C MET A 71 9.19 14.05 -0.98
N ILE A 72 7.92 13.74 -0.74
CA ILE A 72 6.85 14.76 -0.59
C ILE A 72 7.17 15.69 0.58
N MET A 73 7.65 15.15 1.70
CA MET A 73 7.99 15.98 2.86
C MET A 73 9.24 16.83 2.62
N VAL A 74 10.25 16.31 1.94
CA VAL A 74 11.44 17.10 1.51
C VAL A 74 11.03 18.22 0.55
N LEU A 75 10.20 17.93 -0.44
CA LEU A 75 9.65 18.92 -1.37
C LEU A 75 8.88 20.02 -0.62
N LEU A 76 8.00 19.64 0.31
CA LEU A 76 7.25 20.60 1.12
C LEU A 76 8.18 21.50 1.93
N LEU A 77 9.20 20.93 2.59
CA LEU A 77 10.17 21.72 3.34
C LEU A 77 10.95 22.67 2.43
N LEU A 78 11.39 22.24 1.27
CA LEU A 78 12.12 23.08 0.31
C LEU A 78 11.26 24.27 -0.16
N PHE A 79 9.98 24.04 -0.48
CA PHE A 79 9.05 25.13 -0.81
C PHE A 79 8.89 26.12 0.36
N VAL A 80 8.80 25.62 1.60
CA VAL A 80 8.73 26.47 2.80
C VAL A 80 10.02 27.28 2.97
N LEU A 81 11.18 26.66 2.82
CA LEU A 81 12.48 27.35 2.94
C LEU A 81 12.65 28.41 1.87
N ILE A 82 12.34 28.11 0.60
CA ILE A 82 12.41 29.06 -0.52
C ILE A 82 11.49 30.28 -0.26
N HIS A 83 10.28 30.02 0.27
CA HIS A 83 9.35 31.09 0.57
C HIS A 83 9.83 32.00 1.71
N LYS A 84 10.46 31.43 2.74
CA LYS A 84 10.95 32.17 3.94
C LYS A 84 12.31 32.82 3.74
N GLU A 85 13.14 32.29 2.84
CA GLU A 85 14.48 32.79 2.60
C GLU A 85 14.44 34.20 1.98
N LYS A 86 15.28 35.08 2.48
CA LYS A 86 15.43 36.46 1.96
C LYS A 86 16.69 36.61 1.11
N ASP A 87 17.69 35.81 1.37
CA ASP A 87 18.95 35.79 0.61
C ASP A 87 18.71 35.14 -0.77
N ASN A 88 19.02 35.89 -1.81
CA ASN A 88 18.80 35.44 -3.18
C ASN A 88 19.66 34.21 -3.53
N TRP A 89 20.90 34.16 -3.07
CA TRP A 89 21.81 33.04 -3.36
C TRP A 89 21.34 31.75 -2.69
N LYS A 90 21.00 31.82 -1.40
CA LYS A 90 20.45 30.65 -0.69
C LYS A 90 19.12 30.20 -1.31
N GLY A 91 18.27 31.14 -1.70
CA GLY A 91 17.02 30.82 -2.40
C GLY A 91 17.26 30.09 -3.71
N ILE A 92 18.24 30.49 -4.52
CA ILE A 92 18.62 29.82 -5.77
C ILE A 92 19.16 28.40 -5.48
N LEU A 93 20.00 28.22 -4.46
CA LEU A 93 20.50 26.91 -4.06
C LEU A 93 19.37 25.97 -3.65
N TYR A 94 18.44 26.44 -2.80
CA TYR A 94 17.25 25.65 -2.42
C TYR A 94 16.39 25.31 -3.64
N SER A 95 16.24 26.22 -4.59
CA SER A 95 15.49 25.98 -5.82
C SER A 95 16.18 24.97 -6.75
N ALA A 96 17.51 25.04 -6.88
CA ALA A 96 18.26 24.05 -7.63
C ALA A 96 18.12 22.66 -7.01
N PHE A 97 18.25 22.56 -5.68
CA PHE A 97 18.04 21.30 -4.97
C PHE A 97 16.59 20.81 -5.09
N LEU A 98 15.58 21.71 -5.03
CA LEU A 98 14.19 21.40 -5.32
C LEU A 98 14.04 20.76 -6.71
N GLY A 99 14.69 21.30 -7.74
CA GLY A 99 14.69 20.74 -9.09
C GLY A 99 15.25 19.31 -9.15
N ILE A 100 16.35 19.06 -8.43
CA ILE A 100 16.93 17.70 -8.29
C ILE A 100 15.92 16.75 -7.65
N VAL A 101 15.34 17.15 -6.52
CA VAL A 101 14.39 16.31 -5.77
C VAL A 101 13.12 16.05 -6.59
N ILE A 102 12.60 17.04 -7.33
CA ILE A 102 11.46 16.85 -8.26
C ILE A 102 11.79 15.77 -9.29
N TYR A 103 12.94 15.87 -9.97
CA TYR A 103 13.30 14.90 -11.00
C TYR A 103 13.41 13.48 -10.44
N ILE A 104 14.14 13.31 -9.33
CA ILE A 104 14.30 12.01 -8.67
C ILE A 104 12.92 11.49 -8.20
N GLY A 105 12.12 12.36 -7.60
CA GLY A 105 10.79 12.01 -7.13
C GLY A 105 9.89 11.49 -8.24
N ILE A 106 9.86 12.14 -9.41
CA ILE A 106 9.07 11.71 -10.57
C ILE A 106 9.56 10.35 -11.10
N LYS A 107 10.89 10.11 -11.11
CA LYS A 107 11.45 8.82 -11.51
C LYS A 107 11.09 7.68 -10.57
N ILE A 108 10.91 7.97 -9.29
CA ILE A 108 10.44 6.99 -8.30
C ILE A 108 8.92 6.77 -8.44
N ARG A 109 8.13 7.86 -8.42
CA ARG A 109 6.67 7.83 -8.59
C ARG A 109 6.16 9.18 -9.10
N ILE A 110 5.30 9.13 -10.11
CA ILE A 110 4.67 10.32 -10.69
C ILE A 110 3.82 11.09 -9.65
N THR A 111 3.30 10.42 -8.62
CA THR A 111 2.50 11.03 -7.55
C THR A 111 3.23 12.11 -6.77
N ASN A 112 4.57 12.11 -6.78
CA ASN A 112 5.36 13.18 -6.16
C ASN A 112 5.16 14.55 -6.83
N LEU A 113 4.70 14.56 -8.10
CA LEU A 113 4.40 15.80 -8.83
C LEU A 113 3.13 16.49 -8.30
N ILE A 114 2.24 15.77 -7.63
CA ILE A 114 0.97 16.30 -7.14
C ILE A 114 1.18 17.49 -6.19
N LEU A 115 2.19 17.40 -5.31
CA LEU A 115 2.55 18.52 -4.43
C LEU A 115 2.98 19.77 -5.24
N CYS A 116 3.77 19.58 -6.29
CA CYS A 116 4.21 20.70 -7.14
C CYS A 116 3.03 21.37 -7.85
N ILE A 117 2.08 20.57 -8.33
CA ILE A 117 0.82 21.06 -8.93
C ILE A 117 0.00 21.83 -7.88
N ALA A 118 -0.12 21.29 -6.66
CA ALA A 118 -0.83 21.95 -5.55
C ALA A 118 -0.21 23.31 -5.19
N VAL A 119 1.14 23.40 -5.18
CA VAL A 119 1.84 24.68 -4.99
C VAL A 119 1.51 25.65 -6.12
N GLY A 120 1.55 25.20 -7.38
CA GLY A 120 1.20 26.04 -8.54
C GLY A 120 -0.23 26.58 -8.47
N ILE A 121 -1.20 25.72 -8.15
CA ILE A 121 -2.62 26.13 -7.96
C ILE A 121 -2.73 27.12 -6.79
N THR A 122 -2.04 26.88 -5.67
CA THR A 122 -2.05 27.78 -4.52
C THR A 122 -1.49 29.14 -4.89
N LEU A 123 -0.37 29.21 -5.61
CA LEU A 123 0.21 30.47 -6.10
C LEU A 123 -0.79 31.22 -7.00
N PHE A 124 -1.53 30.52 -7.83
CA PHE A 124 -2.58 31.10 -8.66
C PHE A 124 -3.75 31.64 -7.82
N ILE A 125 -4.25 30.89 -6.82
CA ILE A 125 -5.33 31.34 -5.92
C ILE A 125 -4.92 32.58 -5.15
N PHE A 126 -3.68 32.65 -4.72
CA PHE A 126 -3.13 33.76 -3.95
C PHE A 126 -2.37 34.81 -4.81
N TRP A 127 -2.54 34.77 -6.14
CA TRP A 127 -1.82 35.59 -7.11
C TRP A 127 -1.75 37.09 -6.73
N LYS A 128 -2.86 37.67 -6.27
CA LYS A 128 -2.91 39.07 -5.88
C LYS A 128 -2.00 39.42 -4.68
N GLN A 129 -1.65 38.42 -3.86
CA GLN A 129 -0.76 38.60 -2.70
C GLN A 129 0.72 38.42 -3.10
N TYR A 130 1.00 37.72 -4.17
CA TYR A 130 2.36 37.43 -4.65
C TYR A 130 2.68 38.31 -5.87
N LYS A 131 3.30 39.47 -5.61
CA LYS A 131 3.84 40.28 -6.72
C LYS A 131 5.04 39.54 -7.35
N PHE A 132 4.95 39.26 -8.65
CA PHE A 132 6.04 38.64 -9.39
C PHE A 132 7.24 39.60 -9.47
N LYS A 133 8.42 39.15 -9.05
CA LYS A 133 9.66 39.93 -9.02
C LYS A 133 10.75 39.16 -9.77
N VAL A 134 11.81 39.85 -10.17
CA VAL A 134 13.01 39.24 -10.80
C VAL A 134 13.55 38.03 -10.00
N ARG A 135 13.49 38.14 -8.66
CA ARG A 135 13.84 37.01 -7.78
C ARG A 135 13.09 35.72 -8.13
N HIS A 136 11.80 35.77 -8.46
CA HIS A 136 11.02 34.55 -8.79
C HIS A 136 11.54 33.93 -10.10
N MET A 137 11.98 34.74 -11.05
CA MET A 137 12.64 34.22 -12.27
C MET A 137 13.94 33.49 -11.93
N CYS A 138 14.77 34.08 -11.06
CA CYS A 138 16.02 33.44 -10.62
C CYS A 138 15.76 32.09 -9.90
N LEU A 139 14.71 32.00 -9.07
CA LEU A 139 14.31 30.76 -8.40
C LEU A 139 13.83 29.71 -9.42
N ILE A 140 13.03 30.09 -10.41
CA ILE A 140 12.59 29.19 -11.48
C ILE A 140 13.80 28.70 -12.29
N LEU A 141 14.73 29.59 -12.65
CA LEU A 141 15.96 29.21 -13.37
C LEU A 141 16.81 28.25 -12.54
N GLY A 142 16.96 28.49 -11.23
CA GLY A 142 17.63 27.55 -10.32
C GLY A 142 17.00 26.16 -10.32
N MET A 143 15.67 26.10 -10.22
CA MET A 143 14.93 24.84 -10.28
C MET A 143 15.11 24.11 -11.62
N VAL A 144 15.01 24.84 -12.74
CA VAL A 144 15.24 24.26 -14.08
C VAL A 144 16.66 23.76 -14.22
N ALA A 145 17.67 24.50 -13.72
CA ALA A 145 19.05 24.05 -13.70
C ALA A 145 19.24 22.75 -12.90
N GLY A 146 18.60 22.64 -11.71
CA GLY A 146 18.61 21.41 -10.91
C GLY A 146 18.01 20.21 -11.64
N ILE A 147 16.88 20.42 -12.33
CA ILE A 147 16.26 19.38 -13.18
C ILE A 147 17.23 18.98 -14.30
N ALA A 148 17.81 19.95 -15.01
CA ALA A 148 18.74 19.69 -16.12
C ALA A 148 19.95 18.88 -15.67
N VAL A 149 20.60 19.27 -14.57
CA VAL A 149 21.73 18.52 -13.98
C VAL A 149 21.33 17.07 -13.68
N SER A 150 20.13 16.87 -13.14
CA SER A 150 19.64 15.52 -12.82
C SER A 150 19.35 14.69 -14.06
N VAL A 151 18.79 15.30 -15.12
CA VAL A 151 18.56 14.63 -16.41
C VAL A 151 19.87 14.20 -17.03
N PHE A 152 20.86 15.10 -17.12
CA PHE A 152 22.17 14.79 -17.69
C PHE A 152 22.90 13.74 -16.86
N GLY A 153 22.91 13.87 -15.52
CA GLY A 153 23.52 12.89 -14.63
C GLY A 153 22.91 11.50 -14.76
N TYR A 154 21.58 11.43 -14.84
CA TYR A 154 20.86 10.17 -15.05
C TYR A 154 21.19 9.54 -16.41
N GLN A 155 21.15 10.32 -17.48
CA GLN A 155 21.50 9.84 -18.82
C GLN A 155 22.94 9.35 -18.86
N TYR A 156 23.90 10.14 -18.38
CA TYR A 156 25.30 9.77 -18.37
C TYR A 156 25.59 8.47 -17.62
N LYS A 157 25.00 8.30 -16.43
CA LYS A 157 25.23 7.12 -15.57
C LYS A 157 24.49 5.87 -16.01
N PHE A 158 23.24 6.00 -16.44
CA PHE A 158 22.34 4.87 -16.59
C PHE A 158 21.92 4.56 -18.03
N GLN A 159 22.30 5.42 -19.01
CA GLN A 159 21.90 5.24 -20.42
C GLN A 159 22.26 3.86 -20.98
N ASN A 160 23.41 3.32 -20.59
CA ASN A 160 23.93 2.03 -21.07
C ASN A 160 23.53 0.85 -20.16
N MET A 161 22.94 1.11 -18.98
CA MET A 161 22.57 0.07 -18.01
C MET A 161 21.12 -0.37 -18.17
N ILE A 162 20.27 0.49 -18.76
CA ILE A 162 18.84 0.20 -18.95
C ILE A 162 18.63 -0.27 -20.38
N PRO A 163 18.07 -1.47 -20.58
CA PRO A 163 17.71 -1.95 -21.92
C PRO A 163 16.81 -0.94 -22.63
N LYS A 164 17.14 -0.58 -23.87
CA LYS A 164 16.39 0.42 -24.66
C LYS A 164 14.95 0.02 -24.96
N GLN A 165 14.64 -1.27 -24.92
CA GLN A 165 13.28 -1.80 -25.06
C GLN A 165 13.07 -2.93 -24.04
N ASN A 166 12.35 -2.63 -22.97
CA ASN A 166 11.86 -3.68 -22.08
C ASN A 166 10.44 -4.04 -22.52
N THR A 167 10.31 -5.08 -23.32
CA THR A 167 9.01 -5.60 -23.78
C THR A 167 8.18 -6.20 -22.67
N GLN A 168 8.79 -6.49 -21.53
CA GLN A 168 8.12 -7.06 -20.36
C GLN A 168 7.44 -6.01 -19.48
N GLU A 169 7.79 -4.73 -19.62
CA GLU A 169 7.14 -3.67 -18.85
C GLU A 169 5.66 -3.51 -19.20
N PHE A 170 4.87 -3.27 -18.18
CA PHE A 170 3.47 -2.89 -18.36
C PHE A 170 3.35 -1.38 -18.51
N PRO A 171 2.65 -0.90 -19.54
CA PRO A 171 2.41 0.53 -19.72
C PRO A 171 1.47 1.07 -18.63
N ALA A 172 1.50 2.39 -18.39
CA ALA A 172 0.61 3.04 -17.44
C ALA A 172 -0.89 2.75 -17.72
N THR A 173 -1.24 2.50 -18.97
CA THR A 173 -2.60 2.15 -19.40
C THR A 173 -3.07 0.79 -18.89
N HIS A 174 -2.15 -0.12 -18.55
CA HIS A 174 -2.47 -1.37 -17.88
C HIS A 174 -3.11 -1.12 -16.50
N TRP A 175 -2.53 -0.22 -15.71
CA TRP A 175 -3.04 0.14 -14.38
C TRP A 175 -4.39 0.88 -14.45
N LEU A 176 -4.60 1.67 -15.53
CA LEU A 176 -5.90 2.29 -15.82
C LEU A 176 -6.96 1.24 -16.17
N MET A 177 -6.60 0.24 -16.98
CA MET A 177 -7.48 -0.87 -17.32
C MET A 177 -7.88 -1.67 -16.06
N MET A 178 -6.90 -2.10 -15.27
CA MET A 178 -7.12 -2.83 -14.03
C MET A 178 -8.01 -2.05 -13.06
N SER A 179 -7.88 -0.73 -13.04
CA SER A 179 -8.67 0.16 -12.19
C SER A 179 -10.11 0.36 -12.64
N SER A 180 -10.49 -0.06 -13.85
CA SER A 180 -11.75 0.30 -14.50
C SER A 180 -12.87 -0.73 -14.34
N HIS A 181 -12.66 -1.82 -13.59
CA HIS A 181 -13.65 -2.87 -13.35
C HIS A 181 -13.51 -3.48 -11.93
N GLY A 182 -14.43 -4.38 -11.57
CA GLY A 182 -14.46 -5.05 -10.27
C GLY A 182 -14.50 -4.03 -9.12
N VAL A 183 -13.53 -4.10 -8.24
CA VAL A 183 -13.29 -3.11 -7.15
C VAL A 183 -12.11 -2.18 -7.46
N GLY A 184 -11.57 -2.24 -8.67
CA GLY A 184 -10.44 -1.42 -9.13
C GLY A 184 -9.08 -1.82 -8.54
N ARG A 185 -8.96 -3.05 -8.05
CA ARG A 185 -7.74 -3.63 -7.45
C ARG A 185 -6.96 -4.47 -8.44
N TYR A 186 -5.83 -4.98 -7.96
CA TYR A 186 -5.02 -5.96 -8.69
C TYR A 186 -5.89 -7.14 -9.17
N ASP A 187 -5.77 -7.46 -10.45
CA ASP A 187 -6.42 -8.57 -11.11
C ASP A 187 -5.41 -9.38 -11.93
N SER A 188 -5.30 -10.67 -11.62
CA SER A 188 -4.35 -11.56 -12.29
C SER A 188 -4.72 -11.83 -13.75
N GLY A 189 -6.02 -11.80 -14.08
CA GLY A 189 -6.51 -11.93 -15.45
C GLY A 189 -6.08 -10.76 -16.32
N ASP A 190 -6.08 -9.54 -15.79
CA ASP A 190 -5.56 -8.35 -16.48
C ASP A 190 -4.04 -8.40 -16.68
N VAL A 191 -3.32 -8.93 -15.68
CA VAL A 191 -1.87 -9.16 -15.81
C VAL A 191 -1.60 -10.18 -16.91
N TRP A 192 -2.32 -11.27 -16.92
CA TRP A 192 -2.22 -12.30 -17.96
C TRP A 192 -2.57 -11.71 -19.34
N PHE A 193 -3.69 -11.01 -19.47
CA PHE A 193 -4.10 -10.36 -20.71
C PHE A 193 -3.00 -9.46 -21.29
N THR A 194 -2.43 -8.58 -20.46
CA THR A 194 -1.39 -7.66 -20.92
C THR A 194 -0.08 -8.38 -21.25
N SER A 195 0.25 -9.46 -20.53
CA SER A 195 1.47 -10.24 -20.74
C SER A 195 1.50 -10.99 -22.06
N GLN A 196 0.32 -11.37 -22.60
CA GLN A 196 0.19 -12.03 -23.89
C GLN A 196 0.47 -11.10 -25.10
N LEU A 197 0.46 -9.78 -24.88
CA LEU A 197 0.67 -8.80 -25.96
C LEU A 197 2.17 -8.60 -26.22
N SER A 198 2.59 -8.77 -27.47
CA SER A 198 4.01 -8.86 -27.85
C SER A 198 4.74 -7.53 -27.84
N THR A 199 4.05 -6.41 -28.13
CA THR A 199 4.69 -5.08 -28.28
C THR A 199 4.11 -4.05 -27.33
N GLN A 200 4.92 -3.07 -26.95
CA GLN A 200 4.48 -1.95 -26.12
C GLN A 200 3.33 -1.14 -26.76
N LYS A 201 3.31 -1.06 -28.08
CA LYS A 201 2.22 -0.41 -28.82
C LYS A 201 0.90 -1.17 -28.64
N GLN A 202 0.92 -2.49 -28.88
CA GLN A 202 -0.26 -3.35 -28.69
C GLN A 202 -0.75 -3.32 -27.22
N LYS A 203 0.19 -3.38 -26.26
CA LYS A 203 -0.16 -3.28 -24.82
C LYS A 203 -0.93 -1.99 -24.55
N LYS A 204 -0.43 -0.83 -25.02
CA LYS A 204 -1.09 0.46 -24.82
C LYS A 204 -2.48 0.51 -25.48
N GLU A 205 -2.57 0.14 -26.77
CA GLU A 205 -3.82 0.21 -27.52
C GLU A 205 -4.89 -0.70 -26.93
N LYS A 206 -4.57 -1.97 -26.66
CA LYS A 206 -5.54 -2.95 -26.15
C LYS A 206 -5.97 -2.69 -24.73
N THR A 207 -5.08 -2.20 -23.86
CA THR A 207 -5.47 -1.83 -22.50
C THR A 207 -6.32 -0.56 -22.47
N ILE A 208 -6.08 0.43 -23.34
CA ILE A 208 -6.97 1.61 -23.49
C ILE A 208 -8.34 1.18 -24.01
N GLU A 209 -8.39 0.35 -25.05
CA GLU A 209 -9.63 -0.17 -25.62
C GLU A 209 -10.49 -0.84 -24.53
N LYS A 210 -9.87 -1.74 -23.75
CA LYS A 210 -10.55 -2.43 -22.65
C LYS A 210 -10.97 -1.46 -21.52
N THR A 211 -10.16 -0.46 -21.19
CA THR A 211 -10.52 0.58 -20.23
C THR A 211 -11.79 1.34 -20.65
N ILE A 212 -11.84 1.77 -21.92
CA ILE A 212 -12.99 2.50 -22.46
C ILE A 212 -14.24 1.61 -22.47
N HIS A 213 -14.08 0.34 -22.85
CA HIS A 213 -15.17 -0.65 -22.83
C HIS A 213 -15.73 -0.81 -21.41
N ASN A 214 -14.89 -1.05 -20.42
CA ASN A 214 -15.29 -1.22 -19.02
C ASN A 214 -16.08 -0.01 -18.50
N TYR A 215 -15.60 1.23 -18.74
CA TYR A 215 -16.32 2.43 -18.32
C TYR A 215 -17.63 2.65 -19.05
N LYS A 216 -17.73 2.24 -20.34
CA LYS A 216 -19.00 2.27 -21.08
C LYS A 216 -20.02 1.30 -20.49
N GLU A 217 -19.60 0.09 -20.13
CA GLU A 217 -20.47 -0.90 -19.49
C GLU A 217 -20.94 -0.46 -18.10
N LEU A 218 -20.05 0.13 -17.29
CA LEU A 218 -20.40 0.67 -15.98
C LEU A 218 -21.41 1.82 -16.08
N GLY A 219 -21.34 2.63 -17.12
CA GLY A 219 -22.06 3.89 -17.23
C GLY A 219 -21.69 4.89 -16.12
N ILE A 220 -22.39 6.01 -16.06
CA ILE A 220 -22.09 7.07 -15.09
C ILE A 220 -22.30 6.58 -13.64
N LYS A 221 -23.40 5.91 -13.36
CA LYS A 221 -23.73 5.43 -12.00
C LYS A 221 -22.71 4.41 -11.51
N GLY A 222 -22.37 3.40 -12.33
CA GLY A 222 -21.38 2.39 -11.98
C GLY A 222 -19.99 2.99 -11.79
N THR A 223 -19.59 3.96 -12.63
CA THR A 223 -18.32 4.67 -12.50
C THR A 223 -18.22 5.44 -11.18
N LEU A 224 -19.29 6.13 -10.77
CA LEU A 224 -19.33 6.84 -9.49
C LEU A 224 -19.27 5.87 -8.30
N GLN A 225 -19.97 4.73 -8.39
CA GLN A 225 -19.91 3.68 -7.36
C GLN A 225 -18.50 3.09 -7.25
N LEU A 226 -17.89 2.73 -8.37
CA LEU A 226 -16.50 2.23 -8.41
C LEU A 226 -15.52 3.26 -7.83
N SER A 227 -15.66 4.54 -8.18
CA SER A 227 -14.85 5.62 -7.62
C SER A 227 -14.96 5.70 -6.10
N GLY A 228 -16.19 5.58 -5.56
CA GLY A 228 -16.43 5.54 -4.11
C GLY A 228 -15.79 4.34 -3.44
N VAL A 229 -15.89 3.15 -4.04
CA VAL A 229 -15.21 1.94 -3.55
C VAL A 229 -13.70 2.14 -3.51
N LYS A 230 -13.11 2.62 -4.59
CA LYS A 230 -11.66 2.87 -4.69
C LYS A 230 -11.16 3.88 -3.67
N LEU A 231 -11.88 4.99 -3.49
CA LEU A 231 -11.53 5.99 -2.48
C LEU A 231 -11.60 5.41 -1.07
N ARG A 232 -12.62 4.61 -0.76
CA ARG A 232 -12.71 3.90 0.51
C ARG A 232 -11.50 3.00 0.73
N GLU A 233 -11.16 2.18 -0.27
CA GLU A 233 -10.06 1.23 -0.21
C GLU A 233 -8.71 1.90 0.03
N VAL A 234 -8.41 2.98 -0.68
CA VAL A 234 -7.10 3.64 -0.60
C VAL A 234 -6.99 4.56 0.62
N TRP A 235 -8.08 5.24 1.01
CA TRP A 235 -7.98 6.36 1.93
C TRP A 235 -8.61 6.12 3.30
N LEU A 236 -9.52 5.14 3.44
CA LEU A 236 -10.21 4.88 4.71
C LEU A 236 -9.68 3.66 5.46
N THR A 237 -8.95 2.76 4.81
CA THR A 237 -8.28 1.65 5.48
C THR A 237 -7.13 2.19 6.33
N GLY A 238 -7.10 1.84 7.60
CA GLY A 238 -6.09 2.35 8.53
C GLY A 238 -4.79 1.55 8.54
N ASP A 239 -4.85 0.32 8.06
CA ASP A 239 -3.71 -0.60 8.06
C ASP A 239 -2.73 -0.40 6.90
N ASP A 240 -3.14 0.30 5.83
CA ASP A 240 -2.29 0.57 4.65
C ASP A 240 -1.58 -0.71 4.12
N ASP A 241 -2.23 -1.87 4.22
CA ASP A 241 -1.72 -3.20 3.87
C ASP A 241 -0.49 -3.68 4.68
N PHE A 242 -0.10 -3.06 5.79
CA PHE A 242 1.07 -3.54 6.54
C PHE A 242 0.87 -4.96 7.07
N THR A 243 -0.36 -5.33 7.42
CA THR A 243 -0.69 -6.69 7.87
C THR A 243 -0.49 -7.74 6.79
N LYS A 244 -0.79 -7.39 5.53
CA LYS A 244 -0.56 -8.27 4.37
C LYS A 244 0.90 -8.36 3.95
N MET A 245 1.66 -7.29 4.18
CA MET A 245 3.08 -7.27 3.85
C MET A 245 3.94 -7.96 4.91
N SER A 246 3.41 -8.15 6.12
CA SER A 246 4.13 -8.73 7.26
C SER A 246 4.19 -10.26 7.29
N TYR A 247 3.95 -10.92 6.17
CA TYR A 247 4.11 -12.39 6.03
C TYR A 247 5.56 -12.87 6.12
N VAL A 248 6.50 -11.97 6.31
CA VAL A 248 7.89 -12.36 6.53
C VAL A 248 8.02 -12.85 7.96
N SER A 249 8.49 -14.10 8.11
CA SER A 249 8.78 -14.71 9.39
C SER A 249 9.60 -13.78 10.25
N THR A 250 9.02 -13.34 11.34
CA THR A 250 9.79 -12.77 12.42
C THR A 250 9.97 -13.87 13.46
N ASP A 251 11.18 -14.11 13.91
CA ASP A 251 11.44 -14.97 15.08
C ASP A 251 10.85 -14.36 16.37
N TYR A 252 10.20 -13.22 16.25
CA TYR A 252 9.55 -12.48 17.32
C TYR A 252 8.09 -12.91 17.46
N GLY A 253 7.84 -13.96 18.24
CA GLY A 253 6.51 -14.53 18.45
C GLY A 253 5.44 -13.50 18.82
N THR A 254 5.75 -12.53 19.69
CA THR A 254 4.81 -11.48 20.12
C THR A 254 4.43 -10.54 18.98
N ALA A 255 5.38 -10.06 18.19
CA ALA A 255 5.08 -9.18 17.07
C ALA A 255 4.20 -9.87 16.03
N ASN A 256 4.45 -11.15 15.76
CA ASN A 256 3.64 -11.93 14.85
C ASN A 256 2.20 -12.16 15.36
N GLU A 257 1.99 -12.30 16.67
CA GLU A 257 0.64 -12.40 17.24
C GLU A 257 -0.22 -11.15 16.98
N PHE A 258 0.39 -9.96 16.93
CA PHE A 258 -0.30 -8.73 16.57
C PHE A 258 -0.44 -8.54 15.06
N LEU A 259 0.53 -8.96 14.27
CA LEU A 259 0.49 -8.75 12.81
C LEU A 259 -0.39 -9.78 12.09
N ASN A 260 -0.29 -11.06 12.47
CA ASN A 260 -0.93 -12.17 11.76
C ASN A 260 -1.70 -13.14 12.69
N GLY A 261 -1.58 -12.99 14.01
CA GLY A 261 -2.13 -13.91 14.98
C GLY A 261 -3.39 -13.39 15.68
N LYS A 262 -3.65 -13.94 16.87
CA LYS A 262 -4.88 -13.71 17.65
C LYS A 262 -5.15 -12.25 18.04
N HIS A 263 -4.11 -11.41 18.09
CA HIS A 263 -4.20 -9.99 18.45
C HIS A 263 -4.26 -9.05 17.23
N ASN A 264 -4.28 -9.59 16.01
CA ASN A 264 -4.34 -8.79 14.78
C ASN A 264 -5.53 -7.82 14.76
N GLY A 265 -6.70 -8.25 15.22
CA GLY A 265 -7.88 -7.40 15.32
C GLY A 265 -7.67 -6.11 16.15
N TRP A 266 -6.83 -6.14 17.19
CA TRP A 266 -6.52 -4.96 17.99
C TRP A 266 -5.70 -3.93 17.23
N ILE A 267 -4.64 -4.36 16.54
CA ILE A 267 -3.79 -3.44 15.77
C ILE A 267 -4.55 -2.82 14.60
N LEU A 268 -5.39 -3.62 13.94
CA LEU A 268 -6.26 -3.15 12.87
C LEU A 268 -7.27 -2.12 13.39
N MET A 269 -7.99 -2.42 14.47
CA MET A 269 -8.93 -1.50 15.08
C MET A 269 -8.26 -0.18 15.48
N TYR A 270 -7.09 -0.25 16.11
CA TYR A 270 -6.31 0.94 16.46
C TYR A 270 -5.91 1.76 15.22
N SER A 271 -5.43 1.10 14.17
CA SER A 271 -5.04 1.75 12.91
C SER A 271 -6.23 2.45 12.23
N TYR A 272 -7.39 1.81 12.23
CA TYR A 272 -8.63 2.42 11.72
C TYR A 272 -9.07 3.63 12.55
N LEU A 273 -8.98 3.55 13.88
CA LEU A 273 -9.28 4.68 14.75
C LEU A 273 -8.36 5.87 14.49
N MET A 274 -7.07 5.63 14.34
CA MET A 274 -6.11 6.66 13.96
C MET A 274 -6.48 7.27 12.60
N ARG A 275 -6.85 6.47 11.62
CA ARG A 275 -7.29 6.95 10.30
C ARG A 275 -8.55 7.80 10.39
N MET A 276 -9.54 7.37 11.18
CA MET A 276 -10.77 8.15 11.40
C MET A 276 -10.47 9.48 12.11
N ALA A 277 -9.61 9.48 13.13
CA ALA A 277 -9.16 10.70 13.79
C ALA A 277 -8.51 11.67 12.78
N VAL A 278 -7.63 11.18 11.91
CA VAL A 278 -7.02 11.99 10.83
C VAL A 278 -8.10 12.66 9.99
N TRP A 279 -9.13 11.93 9.53
CA TRP A 279 -10.18 12.50 8.69
C TRP A 279 -11.09 13.46 9.44
N CYS A 280 -11.46 13.17 10.69
CA CYS A 280 -12.24 14.09 11.52
C CYS A 280 -11.51 15.43 11.71
N PHE A 281 -10.24 15.41 12.07
CA PHE A 281 -9.46 16.63 12.23
C PHE A 281 -9.17 17.33 10.88
N ALA A 282 -8.99 16.58 9.80
CA ALA A 282 -8.86 17.15 8.46
C ALA A 282 -10.13 17.93 8.05
N LEU A 283 -11.32 17.41 8.38
CA LEU A 283 -12.57 18.13 8.15
C LEU A 283 -12.62 19.45 8.95
N VAL A 284 -12.22 19.42 10.23
CA VAL A 284 -12.10 20.63 11.06
C VAL A 284 -11.10 21.62 10.43
N ALA A 285 -9.97 21.12 9.90
CA ALA A 285 -9.01 21.94 9.20
C ALA A 285 -9.63 22.64 7.99
N VAL A 286 -10.37 21.93 7.14
CA VAL A 286 -11.04 22.48 5.96
C VAL A 286 -12.05 23.55 6.37
N ILE A 287 -12.87 23.31 7.39
CA ILE A 287 -13.83 24.30 7.90
C ILE A 287 -13.09 25.56 8.40
N GLY A 288 -12.00 25.41 9.14
CA GLY A 288 -11.18 26.54 9.61
C GLY A 288 -10.54 27.33 8.47
N MET A 289 -10.20 26.70 7.35
CA MET A 289 -9.64 27.36 6.16
C MET A 289 -10.63 28.31 5.48
N LEU A 290 -11.93 28.08 5.62
CA LEU A 290 -12.96 28.99 5.12
C LEU A 290 -12.92 30.33 5.86
N ARG A 291 -12.46 30.34 7.11
CA ARG A 291 -12.35 31.50 7.98
C ARG A 291 -10.98 32.19 7.90
N LYS A 292 -9.91 31.38 7.85
CA LYS A 292 -8.52 31.87 7.87
C LYS A 292 -7.76 31.35 6.66
N ARG A 293 -7.57 32.20 5.66
CA ARG A 293 -6.85 31.82 4.43
C ARG A 293 -5.34 31.78 4.69
N ASN A 294 -4.78 30.59 4.79
CA ASN A 294 -3.33 30.34 4.90
C ASN A 294 -2.86 29.57 3.66
N PRO A 295 -1.94 30.09 2.84
CA PRO A 295 -1.48 29.41 1.62
C PRO A 295 -0.96 27.99 1.86
N TRP A 296 -0.26 27.74 2.96
CA TRP A 296 0.30 26.42 3.27
C TRP A 296 -0.78 25.38 3.57
N ASN A 297 -1.87 25.77 4.22
CA ASN A 297 -3.00 24.89 4.42
C ASN A 297 -3.64 24.51 3.07
N TYR A 298 -3.70 25.46 2.11
CA TYR A 298 -4.18 25.19 0.74
C TYR A 298 -3.25 24.23 0.00
N VAL A 299 -1.93 24.41 0.06
CA VAL A 299 -0.96 23.47 -0.54
C VAL A 299 -1.21 22.06 -0.06
N VAL A 300 -1.31 21.88 1.26
CA VAL A 300 -1.49 20.55 1.87
C VAL A 300 -2.85 19.95 1.50
N MET A 301 -3.93 20.72 1.59
CA MET A 301 -5.27 20.28 1.21
C MET A 301 -5.35 19.89 -0.28
N LEU A 302 -4.80 20.73 -1.18
CA LEU A 302 -4.80 20.47 -2.61
C LEU A 302 -3.93 19.27 -2.97
N THR A 303 -2.84 19.03 -2.24
CA THR A 303 -2.03 17.83 -2.41
C THR A 303 -2.83 16.59 -2.06
N LEU A 304 -3.56 16.61 -0.94
CA LEU A 304 -4.43 15.51 -0.52
C LEU A 304 -5.54 15.26 -1.53
N LEU A 305 -6.24 16.32 -1.94
CA LEU A 305 -7.30 16.22 -2.96
C LEU A 305 -6.76 15.71 -4.31
N GLY A 306 -5.59 16.18 -4.74
CA GLY A 306 -4.93 15.71 -5.95
C GLY A 306 -4.59 14.21 -5.88
N GLY A 307 -4.13 13.73 -4.73
CA GLY A 307 -3.92 12.29 -4.48
C GLY A 307 -5.22 11.50 -4.56
N MET A 308 -6.30 12.00 -3.99
CA MET A 308 -7.63 11.36 -4.06
C MET A 308 -8.13 11.29 -5.51
N ILE A 309 -8.05 12.40 -6.26
CA ILE A 309 -8.42 12.44 -7.68
C ILE A 309 -7.57 11.47 -8.51
N PHE A 310 -6.27 11.41 -8.28
CA PHE A 310 -5.39 10.45 -8.95
C PHE A 310 -5.86 9.01 -8.74
N HIS A 311 -6.22 8.63 -7.51
CA HIS A 311 -6.65 7.27 -7.19
C HIS A 311 -8.07 6.94 -7.66
N VAL A 312 -8.89 7.90 -8.06
CA VAL A 312 -10.14 7.63 -8.78
C VAL A 312 -9.85 6.94 -10.12
N PHE A 313 -8.76 7.31 -10.79
CA PHE A 313 -8.40 6.75 -12.11
C PHE A 313 -7.36 5.63 -12.05
N TRP A 314 -6.59 5.55 -10.98
CA TRP A 314 -5.51 4.56 -10.83
C TRP A 314 -5.99 3.31 -10.07
N GLU A 315 -5.26 2.18 -10.18
CA GLU A 315 -5.50 0.97 -9.38
C GLU A 315 -5.70 1.33 -7.89
N ALA A 316 -6.66 0.69 -7.24
CA ALA A 316 -6.92 0.86 -5.81
C ALA A 316 -6.09 -0.12 -4.99
N ASN A 317 -5.25 0.43 -4.10
CA ASN A 317 -4.51 -0.37 -3.13
C ASN A 317 -4.29 0.47 -1.87
N PRO A 318 -4.59 -0.04 -0.67
CA PRO A 318 -4.46 0.72 0.58
C PRO A 318 -3.10 1.37 0.78
N LYS A 319 -2.00 0.68 0.43
CA LYS A 319 -0.63 1.19 0.55
C LYS A 319 -0.34 2.46 -0.28
N TYR A 320 -1.19 2.82 -1.23
CA TYR A 320 -0.97 4.01 -2.06
C TYR A 320 -1.19 5.32 -1.29
N SER A 321 -1.98 5.30 -0.20
CA SER A 321 -2.16 6.44 0.70
C SER A 321 -0.87 6.80 1.46
N ILE A 322 0.08 5.88 1.59
CA ILE A 322 1.35 6.06 2.31
C ILE A 322 2.13 7.28 1.81
N CYS A 323 2.16 7.50 0.49
CA CYS A 323 2.82 8.67 -0.10
C CYS A 323 2.33 9.99 0.53
N PHE A 324 1.06 10.04 0.93
CA PHE A 324 0.38 11.24 1.43
C PHE A 324 0.21 11.24 2.96
N MET A 325 0.80 10.29 3.68
CA MET A 325 0.66 10.19 5.14
C MET A 325 1.08 11.48 5.84
N GLY A 326 2.19 12.09 5.44
CA GLY A 326 2.63 13.36 6.00
C GLY A 326 1.63 14.49 5.72
N VAL A 327 1.05 14.53 4.53
CA VAL A 327 0.02 15.51 4.15
C VAL A 327 -1.24 15.33 5.01
N MET A 328 -1.69 14.09 5.23
CA MET A 328 -2.81 13.77 6.11
C MET A 328 -2.54 14.20 7.55
N MET A 329 -1.37 13.89 8.09
CA MET A 329 -0.98 14.29 9.44
C MET A 329 -0.85 15.81 9.58
N PHE A 330 -0.40 16.52 8.55
CA PHE A 330 -0.37 17.98 8.54
C PHE A 330 -1.79 18.58 8.63
N MET A 331 -2.76 18.00 7.89
CA MET A 331 -4.17 18.40 8.00
C MET A 331 -4.71 18.13 9.41
N MET A 332 -4.37 17.01 10.02
CA MET A 332 -4.74 16.70 11.40
C MET A 332 -4.19 17.75 12.38
N VAL A 333 -2.91 18.10 12.28
CA VAL A 333 -2.28 19.16 13.08
C VAL A 333 -2.98 20.51 12.88
N THR A 334 -3.38 20.82 11.64
CA THR A 334 -4.13 22.06 11.33
C THR A 334 -5.52 22.05 11.96
N GLY A 335 -6.20 20.90 11.98
CA GLY A 335 -7.49 20.75 12.66
C GLY A 335 -7.38 20.98 14.17
N ILE A 336 -6.35 20.40 14.80
CA ILE A 336 -6.04 20.62 16.21
C ILE A 336 -5.76 22.10 16.49
N GLU A 337 -4.96 22.77 15.63
CA GLU A 337 -4.71 24.20 15.75
C GLU A 337 -6.00 25.03 15.76
N ASN A 338 -6.91 24.73 14.81
CA ASN A 338 -8.17 25.47 14.68
C ASN A 338 -9.04 25.33 15.94
N LEU A 339 -9.13 24.13 16.53
CA LEU A 339 -9.87 23.91 17.78
C LEU A 339 -9.26 24.70 18.95
N CYS A 340 -7.94 24.66 19.10
CA CYS A 340 -7.24 25.37 20.16
C CYS A 340 -7.34 26.93 20.01
N GLU A 341 -7.39 27.45 18.78
CA GLU A 341 -7.54 28.89 18.53
C GLU A 341 -8.98 29.39 18.83
N GLU A 342 -9.99 28.57 18.53
CA GLU A 342 -11.38 28.91 18.86
C GLU A 342 -11.60 28.96 20.37
N GLU A 343 -11.06 28.01 21.12
CA GLU A 343 -11.16 27.96 22.56
C GLU A 343 -10.59 29.23 23.23
N LYS A 344 -9.49 29.78 22.70
CA LYS A 344 -8.90 31.04 23.22
C LYS A 344 -9.75 32.28 22.93
N LYS A 345 -10.51 32.33 21.84
CA LYS A 345 -11.35 33.47 21.47
C LYS A 345 -12.64 33.53 22.28
N GLU A 346 -13.10 32.36 22.74
CA GLU A 346 -14.41 32.21 23.36
C GLU A 346 -14.35 32.10 24.91
N GLN A 347 -13.21 32.37 25.53
CA GLN A 347 -13.07 32.38 26.99
C GLN A 347 -14.11 33.25 27.76
N LYS A 348 -14.95 33.99 27.05
CA LYS A 348 -16.07 34.79 27.61
C LYS A 348 -17.44 34.08 27.52
N GLN A 349 -17.58 32.94 26.85
CA GLN A 349 -18.85 32.19 26.75
C GLN A 349 -18.77 30.85 27.49
N LYS A 350 -19.86 30.48 28.17
CA LYS A 350 -19.95 29.25 29.00
C LYS A 350 -19.78 27.92 28.21
N ILE A 351 -19.91 27.93 26.90
CA ILE A 351 -19.69 26.78 26.01
C ILE A 351 -18.91 27.26 24.79
N SER A 352 -17.66 26.80 24.66
CA SER A 352 -16.81 27.06 23.49
C SER A 352 -17.24 26.20 22.30
N ILE A 353 -17.34 26.79 21.09
CA ILE A 353 -17.57 26.03 19.85
C ILE A 353 -16.46 24.96 19.68
N GLY A 354 -15.24 25.26 20.10
CA GLY A 354 -14.13 24.29 20.11
C GLY A 354 -14.42 23.05 20.94
N ASN A 355 -15.01 23.22 22.15
CA ASN A 355 -15.42 22.10 22.99
C ASN A 355 -16.56 21.29 22.37
N VAL A 356 -17.53 21.96 21.71
CA VAL A 356 -18.60 21.26 20.98
C VAL A 356 -18.01 20.45 19.82
N MET A 357 -17.08 21.04 19.04
CA MET A 357 -16.40 20.33 17.96
C MET A 357 -15.58 19.15 18.46
N LEU A 358 -14.86 19.29 19.57
CA LEU A 358 -14.11 18.20 20.19
C LEU A 358 -15.04 17.07 20.65
N CYS A 359 -16.16 17.42 21.27
CA CYS A 359 -17.21 16.44 21.63
C CYS A 359 -17.78 15.72 20.40
N LEU A 360 -18.06 16.46 19.31
CA LEU A 360 -18.56 15.89 18.07
C LEU A 360 -17.53 14.95 17.42
N VAL A 361 -16.24 15.31 17.43
CA VAL A 361 -15.15 14.42 17.00
C VAL A 361 -15.10 13.16 17.88
N GLY A 362 -15.17 13.32 19.21
CA GLY A 362 -15.18 12.21 20.16
C GLY A 362 -16.39 11.29 19.96
N ILE A 363 -17.59 11.85 19.80
CA ILE A 363 -18.80 11.12 19.50
C ILE A 363 -18.68 10.43 18.14
N GLY A 364 -18.18 11.12 17.12
CA GLY A 364 -17.94 10.52 15.80
C GLY A 364 -17.00 9.33 15.84
N LEU A 365 -15.90 9.42 16.61
CA LEU A 365 -14.99 8.30 16.83
C LEU A 365 -15.67 7.13 17.55
N ILE A 366 -16.46 7.39 18.61
CA ILE A 366 -17.19 6.36 19.34
C ILE A 366 -18.25 5.72 18.45
N VAL A 367 -18.99 6.51 17.66
CA VAL A 367 -19.99 6.01 16.72
C VAL A 367 -19.35 5.15 15.63
N CYS A 368 -18.15 5.51 15.18
CA CYS A 368 -17.40 4.70 14.20
C CYS A 368 -16.85 3.39 14.79
N LEU A 369 -16.58 3.34 16.11
CA LEU A 369 -16.06 2.15 16.79
C LEU A 369 -17.03 0.96 16.70
N GLN A 370 -18.30 1.19 16.97
CA GLN A 370 -19.30 0.10 17.01
C GLN A 370 -19.57 -0.51 15.62
N PRO A 371 -19.85 0.28 14.56
CA PRO A 371 -19.98 -0.26 13.22
C PRO A 371 -18.71 -0.95 12.74
N MET A 372 -17.53 -0.41 13.09
CA MET A 372 -16.26 -1.01 12.71
C MET A 372 -16.05 -2.34 13.43
N HIS A 373 -16.29 -2.41 14.74
CA HIS A 373 -16.20 -3.65 15.48
C HIS A 373 -17.17 -4.71 14.92
N ASN A 374 -18.39 -4.33 14.63
CA ASN A 374 -19.37 -5.20 14.01
C ASN A 374 -18.97 -5.62 12.59
N TYR A 375 -18.46 -4.68 11.79
CA TYR A 375 -17.96 -4.95 10.45
C TYR A 375 -16.77 -5.92 10.46
N LEU A 376 -15.80 -5.74 11.35
CA LEU A 376 -14.67 -6.63 11.51
C LEU A 376 -15.08 -8.01 12.03
N LYS A 377 -16.11 -8.06 12.90
CA LYS A 377 -16.66 -9.31 13.43
C LYS A 377 -17.49 -10.09 12.41
N GLN A 378 -18.28 -9.37 11.59
CA GLN A 378 -19.16 -9.96 10.58
C GLN A 378 -18.47 -10.21 9.24
N ASN A 379 -17.44 -9.43 8.94
CA ASN A 379 -16.66 -9.51 7.71
C ASN A 379 -15.17 -9.62 8.05
N PRO A 380 -14.72 -10.75 8.60
CA PRO A 380 -13.27 -10.99 8.77
C PRO A 380 -12.51 -10.91 7.43
N GLU A 381 -13.20 -11.06 6.31
CA GLU A 381 -12.77 -10.79 4.93
C GLU A 381 -12.28 -9.35 4.70
N ALA A 382 -12.84 -8.39 5.42
CA ALA A 382 -12.37 -7.00 5.33
C ALA A 382 -10.97 -6.82 5.89
N LEU A 383 -10.53 -7.74 6.73
CA LEU A 383 -9.19 -7.78 7.31
C LEU A 383 -8.18 -8.45 6.38
N ASP A 384 -8.65 -9.48 5.65
CA ASP A 384 -7.88 -10.16 4.61
C ASP A 384 -8.70 -10.26 3.33
N GLN A 385 -8.66 -9.21 2.55
CA GLN A 385 -9.60 -8.92 1.47
C GLN A 385 -9.60 -9.91 0.31
N SER A 386 -8.64 -10.82 0.26
CA SER A 386 -8.46 -11.71 -0.87
C SER A 386 -8.41 -13.17 -0.47
N TYR A 387 -8.05 -13.48 0.78
CA TYR A 387 -7.68 -14.84 1.12
C TYR A 387 -8.29 -15.31 2.44
N ALA A 388 -8.98 -16.44 2.38
CA ALA A 388 -9.53 -17.12 3.55
C ALA A 388 -8.42 -17.77 4.40
N ALA A 389 -7.38 -18.23 3.73
CA ALA A 389 -6.12 -18.68 4.30
C ALA A 389 -5.05 -18.53 3.24
N SER A 390 -3.85 -18.12 3.64
CA SER A 390 -2.78 -17.98 2.68
C SER A 390 -1.39 -18.12 3.27
N GLN A 391 -0.49 -18.63 2.44
CA GLN A 391 0.94 -18.62 2.65
C GLN A 391 1.62 -18.13 1.38
N PHE A 392 2.20 -16.94 1.44
CA PHE A 392 2.74 -16.26 0.25
C PHE A 392 4.26 -16.40 0.10
N ALA A 393 4.98 -16.55 1.20
CA ALA A 393 6.43 -16.54 1.17
C ALA A 393 6.99 -17.94 0.94
N GLN A 394 7.88 -18.04 -0.04
CA GLN A 394 8.71 -19.21 -0.25
C GLN A 394 10.03 -18.99 0.47
N SER A 395 10.40 -19.84 1.41
CA SER A 395 11.71 -19.81 2.06
C SER A 395 12.65 -20.91 1.59
N GLN A 396 12.10 -22.04 1.18
CA GLN A 396 12.86 -23.23 0.73
C GLN A 396 12.16 -24.00 -0.37
N MET A 397 12.92 -24.86 -1.02
CA MET A 397 12.45 -25.80 -2.03
C MET A 397 12.55 -27.22 -1.48
N LEU A 398 11.42 -27.86 -1.27
CA LEU A 398 11.34 -29.25 -0.84
C LEU A 398 11.25 -30.17 -2.04
N ASN A 399 12.20 -31.09 -2.17
CA ASN A 399 12.18 -32.13 -3.19
C ASN A 399 11.68 -33.44 -2.56
N LEU A 400 10.52 -33.91 -3.00
CA LEU A 400 9.92 -35.15 -2.53
C LEU A 400 9.78 -36.17 -3.67
N SER A 401 10.17 -37.41 -3.40
CA SER A 401 9.81 -38.54 -4.26
C SER A 401 8.59 -39.22 -3.65
N LEU A 402 7.48 -39.22 -4.38
CA LEU A 402 6.22 -39.83 -3.94
C LEU A 402 5.98 -41.13 -4.72
N LYS A 403 5.62 -42.19 -3.99
CA LYS A 403 5.11 -43.43 -4.57
C LYS A 403 3.69 -43.22 -5.09
N LYS A 404 3.22 -44.16 -5.92
CA LYS A 404 1.81 -44.14 -6.35
C LYS A 404 0.89 -44.17 -5.11
N ASN A 405 -0.15 -43.36 -5.11
CA ASN A 405 -1.11 -43.13 -4.02
C ASN A 405 -0.51 -42.52 -2.73
N GLU A 406 0.75 -42.13 -2.74
CA GLU A 406 1.31 -41.32 -1.65
C GLU A 406 0.88 -39.87 -1.81
N ALA A 407 0.59 -39.20 -0.70
CA ALA A 407 0.02 -37.85 -0.71
C ALA A 407 0.83 -36.84 0.10
N ILE A 408 0.71 -35.59 -0.31
CA ILE A 408 1.09 -34.41 0.46
C ILE A 408 -0.21 -33.72 0.89
N LYS A 409 -0.34 -33.41 2.17
CA LYS A 409 -1.52 -32.78 2.73
C LYS A 409 -1.14 -31.52 3.50
N GLN A 410 -1.82 -30.40 3.24
CA GLN A 410 -1.75 -29.17 4.02
C GLN A 410 -3.09 -28.92 4.67
N SER A 411 -3.14 -28.95 6.01
CA SER A 411 -4.31 -28.52 6.75
C SER A 411 -4.34 -27.01 6.90
N PHE A 412 -5.53 -26.41 6.97
CA PHE A 412 -5.70 -24.98 7.16
C PHE A 412 -7.03 -24.66 7.86
N LEU A 413 -7.04 -23.51 8.55
CA LEU A 413 -8.23 -22.93 9.15
C LEU A 413 -8.62 -21.69 8.36
N THR A 414 -9.89 -21.60 7.95
CA THR A 414 -10.43 -20.38 7.33
C THR A 414 -11.54 -19.79 8.17
N LYS A 415 -11.54 -18.46 8.27
CA LYS A 415 -12.59 -17.71 8.98
C LYS A 415 -13.68 -17.19 8.04
N ILE A 416 -13.48 -17.32 6.73
CA ILE A 416 -14.38 -16.80 5.70
C ILE A 416 -14.76 -17.90 4.71
N ARG A 417 -15.76 -17.61 3.88
CA ARG A 417 -16.13 -18.47 2.75
C ARG A 417 -15.05 -18.42 1.67
N PHE A 418 -14.91 -19.52 0.95
CA PHE A 418 -13.99 -19.60 -0.18
C PHE A 418 -14.54 -20.51 -1.27
N GLN A 419 -14.08 -20.28 -2.51
CA GLN A 419 -14.40 -21.11 -3.66
C GLN A 419 -13.17 -21.45 -4.50
N ASN A 420 -12.10 -20.69 -4.35
CA ASN A 420 -10.87 -20.87 -5.11
C ASN A 420 -9.75 -21.38 -4.19
N VAL A 421 -8.96 -22.30 -4.71
CA VAL A 421 -7.79 -22.89 -4.03
C VAL A 421 -6.62 -22.77 -4.97
N THR A 422 -5.50 -22.23 -4.49
CA THR A 422 -4.25 -22.22 -5.24
C THR A 422 -3.14 -22.88 -4.44
N PHE A 423 -2.22 -23.54 -5.11
CA PHE A 423 -1.02 -24.10 -4.52
C PHE A 423 0.12 -24.14 -5.54
N ASN A 424 1.35 -24.10 -5.05
CA ASN A 424 2.51 -24.01 -5.91
C ASN A 424 3.22 -25.37 -6.07
N LEU A 425 3.42 -25.76 -7.34
CA LEU A 425 4.23 -26.89 -7.77
C LEU A 425 5.07 -26.48 -8.97
N LEU A 426 6.38 -26.73 -8.94
CA LEU A 426 7.26 -26.28 -10.03
C LEU A 426 7.25 -27.17 -11.27
N ASN A 427 6.72 -28.37 -11.19
CA ASN A 427 6.64 -29.29 -12.32
C ASN A 427 5.19 -29.43 -12.77
N ASN A 428 4.91 -29.06 -14.03
CA ASN A 428 3.60 -29.26 -14.66
C ASN A 428 3.42 -30.66 -15.29
N GLU A 429 4.45 -31.50 -15.27
CA GLU A 429 4.43 -32.87 -15.84
C GLU A 429 3.93 -33.95 -14.85
N ASN A 430 3.64 -33.54 -13.62
CA ASN A 430 3.19 -34.44 -12.58
C ASN A 430 1.73 -34.85 -12.81
N ASP A 431 1.40 -36.11 -12.68
CA ASP A 431 0.04 -36.63 -12.71
C ASP A 431 -0.45 -36.83 -11.28
N PHE A 432 -1.38 -35.99 -10.84
CA PHE A 432 -1.92 -36.03 -9.48
C PHE A 432 -3.42 -35.70 -9.46
N THR A 433 -4.04 -36.11 -8.37
CA THR A 433 -5.40 -35.65 -8.00
C THR A 433 -5.29 -34.76 -6.78
N VAL A 434 -5.94 -33.62 -6.79
CA VAL A 434 -6.10 -32.77 -5.62
C VAL A 434 -7.45 -33.03 -4.99
N CYS A 435 -7.48 -33.16 -3.67
CA CYS A 435 -8.69 -33.33 -2.87
C CYS A 435 -8.80 -32.23 -1.84
N LEU A 436 -10.01 -31.71 -1.64
CA LEU A 436 -10.36 -30.89 -0.49
C LEU A 436 -11.01 -31.81 0.55
N LEU A 437 -10.42 -31.83 1.74
CA LEU A 437 -10.92 -32.62 2.87
C LEU A 437 -11.56 -31.71 3.91
N ASP A 438 -12.60 -32.19 4.58
CA ASP A 438 -13.15 -31.55 5.77
C ASP A 438 -12.32 -31.88 7.04
N GLU A 439 -12.72 -31.37 8.18
CA GLU A 439 -12.06 -31.59 9.48
C GLU A 439 -11.99 -33.08 9.89
N THR A 440 -12.90 -33.90 9.40
CA THR A 440 -12.93 -35.34 9.67
C THR A 440 -12.03 -36.14 8.72
N GLY A 441 -11.45 -35.48 7.71
CA GLY A 441 -10.65 -36.11 6.66
C GLY A 441 -11.48 -36.69 5.51
N LYS A 442 -12.77 -36.41 5.45
CA LYS A 442 -13.64 -36.84 4.35
C LYS A 442 -13.43 -35.95 3.12
N VAL A 443 -13.32 -36.56 1.96
CA VAL A 443 -13.20 -35.85 0.68
C VAL A 443 -14.53 -35.15 0.37
N MET A 444 -14.46 -33.84 0.24
CA MET A 444 -15.60 -32.99 -0.14
C MET A 444 -15.67 -32.78 -1.65
N GLU A 445 -14.54 -32.49 -2.27
CA GLU A 445 -14.37 -32.31 -3.71
C GLU A 445 -12.99 -32.81 -4.14
N SER A 446 -12.86 -33.19 -5.40
CA SER A 446 -11.59 -33.58 -5.99
C SER A 446 -11.52 -33.15 -7.45
N ALA A 447 -10.31 -32.88 -7.92
CA ALA A 447 -10.02 -32.58 -9.31
C ALA A 447 -8.71 -33.24 -9.74
N ARG A 448 -8.63 -33.65 -11.01
CA ARG A 448 -7.38 -34.11 -11.62
C ARG A 448 -6.57 -32.91 -12.09
N GLN A 449 -5.27 -33.08 -12.24
CA GLN A 449 -4.36 -32.04 -12.70
C GLN A 449 -4.82 -31.34 -13.99
N ASP A 450 -5.34 -32.09 -14.95
CA ASP A 450 -5.83 -31.59 -16.25
C ASP A 450 -7.09 -30.71 -16.15
N GLN A 451 -7.76 -30.71 -15.01
CA GLN A 451 -8.93 -29.86 -14.70
C GLN A 451 -8.54 -28.55 -13.99
N LEU A 452 -7.26 -28.35 -13.72
CA LEU A 452 -6.74 -27.17 -13.02
C LEU A 452 -6.12 -26.18 -14.00
N SER A 453 -6.25 -24.89 -13.72
CA SER A 453 -5.47 -23.86 -14.40
C SER A 453 -4.04 -23.86 -13.88
N TYR A 454 -3.05 -23.72 -14.76
CA TYR A 454 -1.64 -23.64 -14.37
C TYR A 454 -0.96 -22.44 -15.00
N ALA A 455 -0.42 -21.57 -14.18
CA ALA A 455 0.36 -20.41 -14.61
C ALA A 455 1.42 -20.07 -13.56
N GLN A 456 2.62 -19.69 -13.98
CA GLN A 456 3.69 -19.21 -13.10
C GLN A 456 4.02 -20.13 -11.92
N ASN A 457 4.06 -21.44 -12.18
CA ASN A 457 4.30 -22.50 -11.16
C ASN A 457 3.20 -22.60 -10.09
N GLN A 458 2.02 -22.10 -10.35
CA GLN A 458 0.86 -22.15 -9.46
C GLN A 458 -0.28 -22.87 -10.16
N TYR A 459 -0.89 -23.82 -9.47
CA TYR A 459 -2.16 -24.42 -9.84
C TYR A 459 -3.29 -23.65 -9.19
N GLU A 460 -4.37 -23.45 -9.94
CA GLU A 460 -5.61 -22.84 -9.46
C GLU A 460 -6.77 -23.81 -9.69
N TRP A 461 -7.53 -24.02 -8.63
CA TRP A 461 -8.69 -24.90 -8.59
C TRP A 461 -9.92 -24.14 -8.12
N LYS A 462 -10.91 -23.98 -9.01
CA LYS A 462 -12.21 -23.44 -8.66
C LYS A 462 -13.14 -24.57 -8.22
N LEU A 463 -13.60 -24.52 -6.98
CA LEU A 463 -14.52 -25.49 -6.41
C LEU A 463 -15.92 -25.32 -7.01
N ASN A 464 -16.66 -26.42 -7.13
CA ASN A 464 -18.05 -26.41 -7.63
C ASN A 464 -19.00 -25.65 -6.70
N LYS A 465 -18.73 -25.64 -5.40
CA LYS A 465 -19.55 -24.97 -4.39
C LYS A 465 -18.67 -24.15 -3.45
N VAL A 466 -19.19 -22.98 -3.07
CA VAL A 466 -18.58 -22.17 -2.00
C VAL A 466 -18.54 -22.97 -0.70
N LYS A 467 -17.41 -22.97 -0.03
CA LYS A 467 -17.22 -23.58 1.29
C LYS A 467 -17.36 -22.54 2.39
N ASN A 468 -17.89 -22.92 3.53
CA ASN A 468 -18.01 -22.05 4.70
C ASN A 468 -16.68 -21.95 5.48
N SER A 469 -16.64 -21.05 6.47
CA SER A 469 -15.56 -21.02 7.45
C SER A 469 -15.44 -22.36 8.19
N GLY A 470 -14.20 -22.77 8.47
CA GLY A 470 -13.93 -24.06 9.13
C GLY A 470 -12.51 -24.56 8.90
N THR A 471 -12.23 -25.77 9.38
CA THR A 471 -10.95 -26.45 9.18
C THR A 471 -11.04 -27.39 7.99
N TYR A 472 -10.07 -27.31 7.11
CA TYR A 472 -9.97 -28.08 5.88
C TYR A 472 -8.55 -28.58 5.64
N ALA A 473 -8.38 -29.43 4.64
CA ALA A 473 -7.05 -29.75 4.12
C ALA A 473 -7.07 -29.88 2.60
N ILE A 474 -6.00 -29.42 1.98
CA ILE A 474 -5.66 -29.69 0.57
C ILE A 474 -4.78 -30.92 0.57
N GLU A 475 -5.17 -31.96 -0.15
CA GLU A 475 -4.39 -33.18 -0.29
C GLU A 475 -4.06 -33.43 -1.76
N ILE A 476 -2.77 -33.54 -2.09
CA ILE A 476 -2.25 -33.79 -3.44
C ILE A 476 -1.78 -35.25 -3.49
N VAL A 477 -2.53 -36.07 -4.18
CA VAL A 477 -2.31 -37.51 -4.28
C VAL A 477 -1.61 -37.86 -5.58
N ASN A 478 -0.43 -38.45 -5.50
CA ASN A 478 0.33 -38.88 -6.68
C ASN A 478 -0.33 -40.06 -7.40
N GLN A 479 -0.53 -39.96 -8.71
CA GLN A 479 -1.19 -40.97 -9.53
C GLN A 479 -0.20 -41.92 -10.26
N LYS A 480 1.05 -41.51 -10.46
CA LYS A 480 2.08 -42.29 -11.14
C LYS A 480 3.09 -42.91 -10.16
N LYS A 481 3.78 -43.91 -10.63
CA LYS A 481 4.86 -44.57 -9.87
C LYS A 481 6.08 -43.64 -9.81
N ASP A 482 6.62 -43.42 -8.60
CA ASP A 482 7.90 -42.75 -8.33
C ASP A 482 8.08 -41.35 -8.98
N GLN A 483 7.09 -40.46 -8.80
CA GLN A 483 7.20 -39.06 -9.26
C GLN A 483 7.97 -38.19 -8.27
N LYS A 484 8.81 -37.29 -8.82
CA LYS A 484 9.51 -36.27 -8.06
C LYS A 484 8.69 -34.95 -8.06
N TYR A 485 8.41 -34.48 -6.87
CA TYR A 485 7.72 -33.20 -6.66
C TYR A 485 8.71 -32.13 -6.15
N LYS A 486 8.72 -30.98 -6.79
CA LYS A 486 9.43 -29.80 -6.33
C LYS A 486 8.41 -28.82 -5.77
N LEU A 487 8.36 -28.74 -4.46
CA LEU A 487 7.38 -27.96 -3.71
C LEU A 487 8.05 -26.72 -3.13
N PRO A 488 7.63 -25.51 -3.54
CA PRO A 488 7.91 -24.34 -2.76
C PRO A 488 7.23 -24.46 -1.40
N VAL A 489 8.01 -24.37 -0.33
CA VAL A 489 7.50 -24.44 1.04
C VAL A 489 8.05 -23.29 1.84
N TYR A 490 7.30 -22.89 2.84
CA TYR A 490 7.79 -22.02 3.88
C TYR A 490 8.34 -22.84 5.02
N TRP A 491 9.64 -22.75 5.25
CA TRP A 491 10.33 -23.49 6.30
C TRP A 491 11.60 -22.77 6.75
N THR A 492 11.61 -22.29 8.00
CA THR A 492 12.78 -21.64 8.60
C THR A 492 13.53 -22.55 9.60
N GLY A 493 13.01 -23.73 9.87
CA GLY A 493 13.52 -24.65 10.89
C GLY A 493 13.02 -24.36 12.30
N ASN A 494 12.90 -23.09 12.68
CA ASN A 494 12.56 -22.65 14.05
C ASN A 494 11.15 -22.05 14.16
N TYR A 495 10.61 -21.53 13.08
CA TYR A 495 9.37 -20.78 13.05
C TYR A 495 8.31 -21.49 12.22
N ASP A 496 7.08 -21.56 12.76
CA ASP A 496 5.90 -22.04 12.05
C ASP A 496 5.19 -20.84 11.42
N ALA A 497 5.29 -20.71 10.10
CA ALA A 497 4.76 -19.58 9.37
C ALA A 497 3.24 -19.61 9.26
N TYR A 498 2.65 -20.78 9.35
CA TYR A 498 1.21 -20.98 9.31
C TYR A 498 0.73 -21.84 10.49
N PRO A 499 0.66 -21.27 11.71
CA PRO A 499 0.33 -22.01 12.94
C PRO A 499 -1.09 -22.59 12.97
N ASN A 500 -1.97 -22.16 12.04
CA ASN A 500 -3.34 -22.66 11.90
C ASN A 500 -3.46 -23.90 11.03
N GLY A 501 -2.34 -24.52 10.68
CA GLY A 501 -2.30 -25.72 9.86
C GLY A 501 -0.96 -26.41 9.92
N CYS A 502 -0.85 -27.54 9.22
CA CYS A 502 0.38 -28.31 9.15
C CYS A 502 0.48 -29.04 7.81
N MET A 503 1.71 -29.23 7.35
CA MET A 503 2.01 -30.06 6.19
C MET A 503 2.34 -31.50 6.60
N TYR A 504 1.81 -32.47 5.86
CA TYR A 504 2.00 -33.89 6.08
C TYR A 504 2.43 -34.57 4.79
N ARG A 505 3.23 -35.62 4.94
CA ARG A 505 3.49 -36.62 3.92
C ARG A 505 2.92 -37.95 4.42
N SER A 506 1.90 -38.47 3.76
CA SER A 506 1.25 -39.73 4.13
C SER A 506 1.05 -39.91 5.65
N ASN A 507 0.34 -38.95 6.27
CA ASN A 507 0.06 -38.88 7.71
C ASN A 507 1.26 -38.56 8.63
N LYS A 508 2.47 -38.36 8.10
CA LYS A 508 3.63 -37.98 8.87
C LYS A 508 3.84 -36.47 8.74
N LYS A 509 3.78 -35.71 9.86
CA LYS A 509 4.01 -34.27 9.87
C LYS A 509 5.42 -33.91 9.38
N ILE A 510 5.53 -32.94 8.47
CA ILE A 510 6.80 -32.46 7.94
C ILE A 510 7.24 -31.23 8.76
N GLY A 511 7.75 -31.47 9.95
CA GLY A 511 8.31 -30.41 10.80
C GLY A 511 7.36 -29.22 10.96
N LYS A 512 7.89 -28.00 10.75
CA LYS A 512 7.16 -26.73 10.71
C LYS A 512 7.08 -26.18 9.26
N ALA A 513 7.06 -27.06 8.29
CA ALA A 513 6.93 -26.69 6.89
C ALA A 513 5.48 -26.57 6.49
N ASP A 514 5.16 -25.57 5.68
CA ASP A 514 3.85 -25.36 5.09
C ASP A 514 3.97 -25.24 3.58
N LEU A 515 2.97 -25.75 2.87
CA LEU A 515 2.83 -25.57 1.43
C LEU A 515 2.59 -24.09 1.12
N VAL A 516 3.13 -23.60 0.03
CA VAL A 516 2.74 -22.28 -0.49
C VAL A 516 1.38 -22.44 -1.16
N PHE A 517 0.33 -21.95 -0.49
CA PHE A 517 -1.07 -22.09 -0.91
C PHE A 517 -1.89 -20.87 -0.57
N ARG A 518 -3.06 -20.77 -1.18
CA ARG A 518 -4.08 -19.75 -0.87
C ARG A 518 -5.46 -20.34 -1.08
N VAL A 519 -6.42 -19.91 -0.25
CA VAL A 519 -7.84 -20.14 -0.48
C VAL A 519 -8.58 -18.80 -0.38
N TYR A 520 -9.48 -18.54 -1.34
CA TYR A 520 -10.15 -17.24 -1.46
C TYR A 520 -11.53 -17.38 -2.13
N GLN A 521 -12.31 -16.33 -2.05
CA GLN A 521 -13.67 -16.27 -2.58
C GLN A 521 -13.71 -16.08 -4.08
#